data_048f8453666f8885791725ba1dc9f6ab
#
_entry.id   048f8453666f8885791725ba1dc9f6ab
#
_cell.length_a   1.000
_cell.length_b   1.000
_cell.length_c   1.000
_cell.angle_alpha   90.00
_cell.angle_beta   90.00
_cell.angle_gamma   90.00
#
_symmetry.space_group_name_H-M   'P 1'
#
loop_
_entity.id
_entity.type
_entity.pdbx_description
1 polymer ?
#
loop_
_entity_poly.entity_id
_entity_poly.type
_entity_poly.pdbx_seq_one_letter_code
_entity_poly.pdbx_strand_id
1 'polypeptide(L)'
;LKKTVIGGLCAILLSAVSTLAHAETIRIANHGQAGIDAMKSTVERIEKKYGVTVEVVEYPAPDKDYLTKLLTELGAGNAPDLFSIPTTAAVADMVEAGYLAPVSTEFKAWDGYANLYDVAKQLAVSPDGETYVMPFMLGIQEIYYRKDVLEKAGISTEQPKTWQELLDRAAEVKQKTGSYGLLFPAGVSWGSGAFDEGFQHLIVGSKTPQLVDADGKLDLNGEGVKDVFNVYKTLIDKDLMPVQPLLGPEPWVVPKYEMFPAGKLAATSCGSWCYIFDWGRESKNPIPDVTKIVGTWTVPGQSGGQYVLANLAAPWAVNSKSANVELAKKALMEIGSVETQVSYAARIGNIPASKDAAKDPEFQKLTELVPIHAAAGNGVFLKQASGFGTVAEGVARATEALLRKETDAAGAQKILVDYVKETLGDDMVK
;
A
#
# COMPACT_ATOMS: atom_id res chain seq x y z
N LEU A 1 17.22 -96.42 1.27
CA LEU A 1 17.66 -95.05 1.46
C LEU A 1 17.26 -94.22 0.25
N LYS A 2 16.15 -93.56 0.32
CA LYS A 2 15.70 -92.60 -0.70
C LYS A 2 15.74 -91.18 -0.12
N LYS A 3 16.59 -90.28 -0.74
CA LYS A 3 16.63 -88.89 -0.44
C LYS A 3 15.54 -88.20 -1.30
N THR A 4 14.62 -87.53 -0.60
CA THR A 4 13.61 -86.62 -1.25
C THR A 4 14.11 -85.24 -1.17
N VAL A 5 14.30 -84.60 -2.35
CA VAL A 5 14.65 -83.18 -2.47
C VAL A 5 13.34 -82.39 -2.59
N ILE A 6 13.05 -81.55 -1.65
CA ILE A 6 11.93 -80.61 -1.72
C ILE A 6 12.48 -79.31 -2.25
N GLY A 7 12.08 -78.93 -3.47
CA GLY A 7 12.34 -77.66 -4.07
C GLY A 7 11.37 -76.61 -3.56
N GLY A 8 11.88 -75.63 -2.81
CA GLY A 8 11.13 -74.46 -2.37
C GLY A 8 11.06 -73.40 -3.44
N LEU A 9 9.87 -73.11 -3.93
CA LEU A 9 9.59 -71.95 -4.83
C LEU A 9 9.47 -70.67 -3.98
N CYS A 10 10.50 -69.86 -3.99
CA CYS A 10 10.39 -68.47 -3.44
C CYS A 10 9.63 -67.58 -4.43
N ALA A 11 8.37 -67.31 -4.15
CA ALA A 11 7.59 -66.27 -4.80
C ALA A 11 8.02 -64.91 -4.24
N ILE A 12 8.75 -64.13 -5.03
CA ILE A 12 9.08 -62.74 -4.73
C ILE A 12 7.83 -61.89 -5.03
N LEU A 13 7.08 -61.53 -3.97
CA LEU A 13 6.03 -60.53 -4.06
C LEU A 13 6.70 -59.16 -4.20
N LEU A 14 6.77 -58.62 -5.40
CA LEU A 14 7.03 -57.20 -5.65
C LEU A 14 5.82 -56.41 -5.14
N SER A 15 5.93 -55.88 -3.92
CA SER A 15 5.00 -54.89 -3.41
C SER A 15 5.27 -53.59 -4.19
N ALA A 16 4.43 -53.27 -5.15
CA ALA A 16 4.38 -51.95 -5.74
C ALA A 16 3.89 -50.98 -4.65
N VAL A 17 4.84 -50.34 -3.98
CA VAL A 17 4.54 -49.18 -3.12
C VAL A 17 4.17 -48.05 -4.08
N SER A 18 2.86 -47.88 -4.31
CA SER A 18 2.32 -46.67 -4.91
C SER A 18 2.60 -45.54 -3.93
N THR A 19 3.70 -44.82 -4.11
CA THR A 19 3.86 -43.51 -3.48
C THR A 19 2.73 -42.65 -4.04
N LEU A 20 1.68 -42.47 -3.25
CA LEU A 20 0.75 -41.37 -3.43
C LEU A 20 1.63 -40.13 -3.34
N ALA A 21 1.97 -39.57 -4.50
CA ALA A 21 2.59 -38.26 -4.55
C ALA A 21 1.60 -37.30 -3.90
N HIS A 22 1.86 -36.89 -2.66
CA HIS A 22 1.15 -35.79 -2.06
C HIS A 22 1.47 -34.58 -2.94
N ALA A 23 0.41 -33.90 -3.41
CA ALA A 23 0.59 -32.63 -4.10
C ALA A 23 1.40 -31.70 -3.19
N GLU A 24 2.41 -31.07 -3.75
CA GLU A 24 3.21 -30.06 -3.03
C GLU A 24 2.29 -28.95 -2.58
N THR A 25 2.44 -28.47 -1.34
CA THR A 25 1.57 -27.43 -0.77
C THR A 25 2.34 -26.12 -0.71
N ILE A 26 1.73 -25.06 -1.26
CA ILE A 26 2.23 -23.68 -1.11
C ILE A 26 1.33 -22.93 -0.15
N ARG A 27 1.90 -22.24 0.82
CA ARG A 27 1.19 -21.37 1.76
C ARG A 27 1.26 -19.92 1.26
N ILE A 28 0.09 -19.27 1.17
CA ILE A 28 -0.03 -17.90 0.70
C ILE A 28 -0.72 -17.06 1.77
N ALA A 29 -0.07 -16.01 2.28
CA ALA A 29 -0.69 -15.08 3.22
C ALA A 29 -1.22 -13.83 2.51
N ASN A 30 -2.46 -13.47 2.81
CA ASN A 30 -3.09 -12.26 2.33
C ASN A 30 -3.77 -11.48 3.46
N HIS A 31 -3.98 -10.20 3.21
CA HIS A 31 -4.53 -9.24 4.16
C HIS A 31 -6.07 -9.20 4.06
N GLY A 32 -6.73 -9.69 5.09
CA GLY A 32 -8.17 -9.62 5.25
C GLY A 32 -9.00 -10.40 4.21
N GLN A 33 -10.28 -10.60 4.52
CA GLN A 33 -11.19 -11.44 3.72
C GLN A 33 -11.39 -10.93 2.29
N ALA A 34 -11.45 -9.60 2.08
CA ALA A 34 -11.64 -9.03 0.74
C ALA A 34 -10.45 -9.36 -0.20
N GLY A 35 -9.22 -9.31 0.32
CA GLY A 35 -8.03 -9.72 -0.42
C GLY A 35 -8.02 -11.21 -0.75
N ILE A 36 -8.43 -12.06 0.21
CA ILE A 36 -8.58 -13.50 0.00
C ILE A 36 -9.61 -13.78 -1.09
N ASP A 37 -10.76 -13.12 -1.04
CA ASP A 37 -11.81 -13.30 -2.05
C ASP A 37 -11.37 -12.85 -3.44
N ALA A 38 -10.54 -11.79 -3.53
CA ALA A 38 -9.97 -11.33 -4.80
C ALA A 38 -8.99 -12.34 -5.41
N MET A 39 -8.39 -13.23 -4.60
CA MET A 39 -7.41 -14.21 -5.02
C MET A 39 -7.99 -15.57 -5.42
N LYS A 40 -9.28 -15.84 -5.23
CA LYS A 40 -9.87 -17.19 -5.45
C LYS A 40 -9.57 -17.77 -6.82
N SER A 41 -9.84 -17.05 -7.91
CA SER A 41 -9.55 -17.52 -9.28
C SER A 41 -8.05 -17.71 -9.53
N THR A 42 -7.22 -16.90 -8.90
CA THR A 42 -5.76 -17.01 -9.00
C THR A 42 -5.25 -18.28 -8.30
N VAL A 43 -5.78 -18.58 -7.11
CA VAL A 43 -5.47 -19.81 -6.38
C VAL A 43 -5.83 -21.03 -7.23
N GLU A 44 -7.07 -21.10 -7.74
CA GLU A 44 -7.51 -22.19 -8.61
C GLU A 44 -6.63 -22.35 -9.87
N ARG A 45 -6.17 -21.24 -10.43
CA ARG A 45 -5.27 -21.24 -11.60
C ARG A 45 -3.89 -21.79 -11.24
N ILE A 46 -3.33 -21.40 -10.09
CA ILE A 46 -2.04 -21.89 -9.57
C ILE A 46 -2.13 -23.41 -9.33
N GLU A 47 -3.16 -23.87 -8.61
CA GLU A 47 -3.37 -25.27 -8.33
C GLU A 47 -3.48 -26.12 -9.61
N LYS A 48 -4.30 -25.68 -10.55
CA LYS A 48 -4.49 -26.36 -11.83
C LYS A 48 -3.23 -26.38 -12.69
N LYS A 49 -2.49 -25.25 -12.76
CA LYS A 49 -1.33 -25.10 -13.64
C LYS A 49 -0.12 -25.89 -13.16
N TYR A 50 0.06 -25.93 -11.84
CA TYR A 50 1.27 -26.52 -11.25
C TYR A 50 1.00 -27.86 -10.53
N GLY A 51 -0.25 -28.32 -10.42
CA GLY A 51 -0.60 -29.57 -9.78
C GLY A 51 -0.35 -29.57 -8.27
N VAL A 52 -0.49 -28.43 -7.62
CA VAL A 52 -0.21 -28.19 -6.20
C VAL A 52 -1.49 -27.92 -5.42
N THR A 53 -1.39 -27.94 -4.09
CA THR A 53 -2.42 -27.41 -3.19
C THR A 53 -2.00 -26.04 -2.69
N VAL A 54 -2.92 -25.07 -2.67
CA VAL A 54 -2.66 -23.72 -2.14
C VAL A 54 -3.42 -23.55 -0.83
N GLU A 55 -2.68 -23.39 0.27
CA GLU A 55 -3.23 -23.00 1.57
C GLU A 55 -3.22 -21.48 1.69
N VAL A 56 -4.39 -20.85 1.70
CA VAL A 56 -4.52 -19.41 1.90
C VAL A 56 -4.66 -19.12 3.39
N VAL A 57 -3.73 -18.33 3.92
CA VAL A 57 -3.70 -17.95 5.33
C VAL A 57 -4.10 -16.48 5.46
N GLU A 58 -5.15 -16.21 6.23
CA GLU A 58 -5.54 -14.86 6.58
C GLU A 58 -4.63 -14.31 7.67
N TYR A 59 -4.08 -13.13 7.42
CA TYR A 59 -3.37 -12.37 8.42
C TYR A 59 -4.25 -11.24 8.94
N PRO A 60 -4.08 -10.84 10.22
CA PRO A 60 -4.96 -9.87 10.86
C PRO A 60 -4.86 -8.47 10.24
N ALA A 61 -5.92 -7.67 10.36
CA ALA A 61 -5.92 -6.24 10.20
C ALA A 61 -5.87 -5.59 11.61
N PRO A 62 -5.34 -4.37 11.76
CA PRO A 62 -4.80 -3.49 10.72
C PRO A 62 -3.38 -3.86 10.28
N ASP A 63 -2.80 -3.10 9.33
CA ASP A 63 -1.48 -3.33 8.74
C ASP A 63 -0.36 -3.53 9.77
N LYS A 64 -0.41 -2.86 10.90
CA LYS A 64 0.55 -3.01 12.00
C LYS A 64 0.56 -4.43 12.56
N ASP A 65 -0.61 -5.00 12.79
CA ASP A 65 -0.75 -6.36 13.33
C ASP A 65 -0.35 -7.39 12.29
N TYR A 66 -0.68 -7.13 11.02
CA TYR A 66 -0.23 -7.93 9.89
C TYR A 66 1.30 -8.00 9.82
N LEU A 67 1.97 -6.84 9.80
CA LEU A 67 3.43 -6.76 9.72
C LEU A 67 4.09 -7.39 10.94
N THR A 68 3.57 -7.17 12.14
CA THR A 68 4.09 -7.76 13.37
C THR A 68 4.08 -9.29 13.29
N LYS A 69 2.96 -9.88 12.84
CA LYS A 69 2.85 -11.34 12.65
C LYS A 69 3.82 -11.83 11.58
N LEU A 70 3.83 -11.18 10.41
CA LEU A 70 4.65 -11.58 9.27
C LEU A 70 6.15 -11.56 9.64
N LEU A 71 6.64 -10.46 10.21
CA LEU A 71 8.05 -10.32 10.59
C LEU A 71 8.46 -11.32 11.68
N THR A 72 7.56 -11.61 12.62
CA THR A 72 7.80 -12.64 13.66
C THR A 72 7.97 -14.02 13.02
N GLU A 73 7.09 -14.40 12.09
CA GLU A 73 7.15 -15.69 11.41
C GLU A 73 8.32 -15.80 10.42
N LEU A 74 8.68 -14.70 9.72
CA LEU A 74 9.89 -14.65 8.89
C LEU A 74 11.16 -14.84 9.71
N GLY A 75 11.25 -14.15 10.87
CA GLY A 75 12.38 -14.32 11.79
C GLY A 75 12.49 -15.74 12.32
N ALA A 76 11.37 -16.39 12.64
CA ALA A 76 11.30 -17.76 13.11
C ALA A 76 11.46 -18.80 11.99
N GLY A 77 11.42 -18.43 10.71
CA GLY A 77 11.58 -19.32 9.56
C GLY A 77 10.34 -20.19 9.25
N ASN A 78 9.14 -19.78 9.69
CA ASN A 78 7.87 -20.49 9.49
C ASN A 78 6.80 -19.65 8.78
N ALA A 79 7.19 -18.52 8.19
CA ALA A 79 6.30 -17.70 7.38
C ALA A 79 5.81 -18.45 6.12
N PRO A 80 4.67 -18.04 5.55
CA PRO A 80 4.18 -18.56 4.26
C PRO A 80 5.22 -18.43 3.14
N ASP A 81 5.04 -19.22 2.07
CA ASP A 81 5.91 -19.21 0.89
C ASP A 81 5.77 -17.91 0.09
N LEU A 82 4.55 -17.40 0.02
CA LEU A 82 4.17 -16.14 -0.62
C LEU A 82 3.35 -15.28 0.33
N PHE A 83 3.54 -13.98 0.29
CA PHE A 83 2.76 -13.03 1.09
C PHE A 83 2.69 -11.67 0.43
N SER A 84 1.59 -10.96 0.68
CA SER A 84 1.49 -9.53 0.35
C SER A 84 2.18 -8.70 1.43
N ILE A 85 2.70 -7.52 1.05
CA ILE A 85 3.30 -6.55 1.99
C ILE A 85 2.39 -5.33 2.03
N PRO A 86 1.78 -4.97 3.17
CA PRO A 86 0.72 -3.95 3.22
C PRO A 86 1.23 -2.53 2.92
N THR A 87 2.49 -2.24 3.15
CA THR A 87 3.10 -0.92 2.87
C THR A 87 4.41 -1.04 2.11
N THR A 88 4.58 -0.19 1.09
CA THR A 88 5.82 -0.11 0.31
C THR A 88 7.03 0.25 1.17
N ALA A 89 6.82 1.05 2.24
CA ALA A 89 7.89 1.48 3.14
C ALA A 89 8.61 0.31 3.84
N ALA A 90 7.96 -0.84 4.02
CA ALA A 90 8.56 -2.01 4.66
C ALA A 90 9.41 -2.86 3.70
N VAL A 91 9.32 -2.69 2.39
CA VAL A 91 9.95 -3.58 1.40
C VAL A 91 11.47 -3.55 1.50
N ALA A 92 12.08 -2.36 1.53
CA ALA A 92 13.54 -2.21 1.58
C ALA A 92 14.13 -2.81 2.87
N ASP A 93 13.48 -2.61 4.01
CA ASP A 93 13.91 -3.15 5.30
C ASP A 93 13.82 -4.69 5.32
N MET A 94 12.79 -5.26 4.68
CA MET A 94 12.63 -6.72 4.55
C MET A 94 13.68 -7.33 3.59
N VAL A 95 14.08 -6.59 2.55
CA VAL A 95 15.18 -6.99 1.65
C VAL A 95 16.50 -7.01 2.42
N GLU A 96 16.81 -5.95 3.17
CA GLU A 96 18.03 -5.85 3.97
C GLU A 96 18.10 -6.94 5.04
N ALA A 97 16.98 -7.28 5.66
CA ALA A 97 16.87 -8.40 6.60
C ALA A 97 17.00 -9.79 5.96
N GLY A 98 17.10 -9.87 4.62
CA GLY A 98 17.23 -11.12 3.87
C GLY A 98 15.94 -11.98 3.87
N TYR A 99 14.78 -11.39 4.10
CA TYR A 99 13.51 -12.13 4.16
C TYR A 99 12.91 -12.42 2.79
N LEU A 100 13.27 -11.65 1.77
CA LEU A 100 12.68 -11.76 0.43
C LEU A 100 13.64 -12.45 -0.54
N ALA A 101 13.12 -13.35 -1.37
CA ALA A 101 13.87 -13.94 -2.46
C ALA A 101 13.91 -12.99 -3.68
N PRO A 102 15.05 -12.80 -4.36
CA PRO A 102 15.12 -12.01 -5.57
C PRO A 102 14.32 -12.67 -6.69
N VAL A 103 13.58 -11.87 -7.45
CA VAL A 103 12.71 -12.32 -8.55
C VAL A 103 12.97 -11.59 -9.87
N SER A 104 14.07 -10.85 -9.97
CA SER A 104 14.39 -10.01 -11.13
C SER A 104 14.39 -10.78 -12.46
N THR A 105 14.91 -12.01 -12.45
CA THR A 105 14.99 -12.85 -13.66
C THR A 105 13.61 -13.28 -14.10
N GLU A 106 12.81 -13.84 -13.18
CA GLU A 106 11.46 -14.31 -13.44
C GLU A 106 10.53 -13.16 -13.82
N PHE A 107 10.68 -12.02 -13.13
CA PHE A 107 9.88 -10.81 -13.37
C PHE A 107 10.15 -10.23 -14.77
N LYS A 108 11.41 -10.10 -15.20
CA LYS A 108 11.76 -9.61 -16.54
C LYS A 108 11.38 -10.57 -17.65
N ALA A 109 11.38 -11.89 -17.38
CA ALA A 109 10.99 -12.93 -18.33
C ALA A 109 9.47 -13.17 -18.39
N TRP A 110 8.70 -12.61 -17.45
CA TRP A 110 7.26 -12.77 -17.40
C TRP A 110 6.56 -12.01 -18.54
N ASP A 111 5.62 -12.66 -19.24
CA ASP A 111 4.92 -12.11 -20.41
C ASP A 111 4.21 -10.77 -20.13
N GLY A 112 3.74 -10.57 -18.89
CA GLY A 112 3.07 -9.32 -18.47
C GLY A 112 4.01 -8.14 -18.25
N TYR A 113 5.34 -8.36 -18.16
CA TYR A 113 6.30 -7.31 -17.82
C TYR A 113 6.25 -6.10 -18.75
N ALA A 114 6.17 -6.32 -20.06
CA ALA A 114 6.14 -5.25 -21.07
C ALA A 114 4.92 -4.35 -20.93
N ASN A 115 3.82 -4.88 -20.41
CA ASN A 115 2.53 -4.19 -20.27
C ASN A 115 2.36 -3.44 -18.96
N LEU A 116 3.27 -3.58 -18.01
CA LEU A 116 3.25 -2.79 -16.79
C LEU A 116 3.54 -1.30 -17.09
N TYR A 117 2.95 -0.41 -16.29
CA TYR A 117 3.37 0.99 -16.24
C TYR A 117 4.82 1.09 -15.76
N ASP A 118 5.57 2.05 -16.31
CA ASP A 118 6.98 2.21 -15.95
C ASP A 118 7.14 2.62 -14.48
N VAL A 119 6.20 3.40 -13.92
CA VAL A 119 6.18 3.72 -12.50
C VAL A 119 6.08 2.46 -11.62
N ALA A 120 5.28 1.47 -12.00
CA ALA A 120 5.18 0.20 -11.28
C ALA A 120 6.52 -0.57 -11.30
N LYS A 121 7.18 -0.63 -12.47
CA LYS A 121 8.50 -1.26 -12.59
C LYS A 121 9.55 -0.56 -11.74
N GLN A 122 9.55 0.78 -11.73
CA GLN A 122 10.50 1.59 -10.95
C GLN A 122 10.29 1.42 -9.45
N LEU A 123 9.02 1.40 -8.99
CA LEU A 123 8.67 1.18 -7.60
C LEU A 123 9.05 -0.22 -7.09
N ALA A 124 9.15 -1.21 -7.98
CA ALA A 124 9.54 -2.58 -7.61
C ALA A 124 11.06 -2.78 -7.47
N VAL A 125 11.86 -1.80 -7.91
CA VAL A 125 13.32 -1.88 -7.81
C VAL A 125 13.77 -1.45 -6.43
N SER A 126 14.47 -2.33 -5.73
CA SER A 126 15.08 -2.07 -4.42
C SER A 126 16.37 -1.25 -4.55
N PRO A 127 16.89 -0.69 -3.44
CA PRO A 127 18.11 0.12 -3.45
C PRO A 127 19.35 -0.57 -4.03
N ASP A 128 19.42 -1.90 -3.95
CA ASP A 128 20.48 -2.73 -4.53
C ASP A 128 20.36 -2.94 -6.06
N GLY A 129 19.29 -2.44 -6.68
CA GLY A 129 19.00 -2.57 -8.11
C GLY A 129 18.26 -3.83 -8.50
N GLU A 130 17.96 -4.71 -7.55
CA GLU A 130 17.22 -5.95 -7.77
C GLU A 130 15.70 -5.77 -7.53
N THR A 131 14.91 -6.71 -8.01
CA THR A 131 13.47 -6.76 -7.78
C THR A 131 13.13 -7.94 -6.87
N TYR A 132 12.37 -7.68 -5.80
CA TYR A 132 11.97 -8.67 -4.81
C TYR A 132 10.45 -8.83 -4.72
N VAL A 133 9.70 -7.94 -5.36
CA VAL A 133 8.24 -7.90 -5.26
C VAL A 133 7.58 -7.88 -6.65
N MET A 134 6.37 -8.44 -6.72
CA MET A 134 5.48 -8.29 -7.87
C MET A 134 4.65 -7.02 -7.69
N PRO A 135 4.84 -5.99 -8.54
CA PRO A 135 4.09 -4.74 -8.46
C PRO A 135 2.77 -4.88 -9.25
N PHE A 136 1.87 -5.75 -8.79
CA PHE A 136 0.64 -6.05 -9.53
C PHE A 136 -0.44 -4.97 -9.43
N MET A 137 -0.42 -4.17 -8.36
CA MET A 137 -1.38 -3.07 -8.13
C MET A 137 -0.64 -1.80 -7.73
N LEU A 138 -1.22 -0.66 -8.10
CA LEU A 138 -0.80 0.68 -7.69
C LEU A 138 -1.82 1.27 -6.72
N GLY A 139 -1.33 1.84 -5.64
CA GLY A 139 -2.07 2.76 -4.79
C GLY A 139 -1.92 4.17 -5.37
N ILE A 140 -2.82 4.56 -6.24
CA ILE A 140 -2.85 5.92 -6.77
C ILE A 140 -3.60 6.78 -5.77
N GLN A 141 -2.93 7.82 -5.30
CA GLN A 141 -3.41 8.64 -4.22
C GLN A 141 -3.62 10.09 -4.67
N GLU A 142 -4.77 10.64 -4.28
CA GLU A 142 -5.26 11.96 -4.63
C GLU A 142 -5.93 12.61 -3.40
N ILE A 143 -6.39 13.84 -3.55
CA ILE A 143 -7.24 14.50 -2.56
C ILE A 143 -8.69 14.38 -3.03
N TYR A 144 -9.48 13.62 -2.27
CA TYR A 144 -10.91 13.43 -2.52
C TYR A 144 -11.71 14.53 -1.84
N TYR A 145 -12.68 15.12 -2.54
CA TYR A 145 -13.50 16.19 -1.99
C TYR A 145 -14.99 16.02 -2.28
N ARG A 146 -15.83 16.56 -1.42
CA ARG A 146 -17.28 16.58 -1.50
C ARG A 146 -17.73 17.72 -2.41
N LYS A 147 -18.05 17.41 -3.70
CA LYS A 147 -18.58 18.38 -4.67
C LYS A 147 -19.82 19.09 -4.14
N ASP A 148 -20.76 18.31 -3.62
CA ASP A 148 -22.05 18.82 -3.11
C ASP A 148 -21.89 19.78 -1.93
N VAL A 149 -20.92 19.55 -1.05
CA VAL A 149 -20.61 20.46 0.08
C VAL A 149 -20.04 21.78 -0.43
N LEU A 150 -19.07 21.72 -1.35
CA LEU A 150 -18.43 22.90 -1.92
C LEU A 150 -19.43 23.72 -2.75
N GLU A 151 -20.14 23.09 -3.67
CA GLU A 151 -21.11 23.73 -4.57
C GLU A 151 -22.26 24.42 -3.77
N LYS A 152 -22.83 23.71 -2.78
CA LYS A 152 -23.87 24.26 -1.91
C LYS A 152 -23.41 25.49 -1.12
N ALA A 153 -22.13 25.54 -0.76
CA ALA A 153 -21.52 26.67 -0.06
C ALA A 153 -21.00 27.77 -1.01
N GLY A 154 -21.13 27.61 -2.33
CA GLY A 154 -20.57 28.53 -3.32
C GLY A 154 -19.05 28.60 -3.26
N ILE A 155 -18.40 27.45 -3.01
CA ILE A 155 -16.95 27.30 -2.98
C ILE A 155 -16.50 26.62 -4.29
N SER A 156 -15.42 27.10 -4.89
CA SER A 156 -14.91 26.56 -6.15
C SER A 156 -14.50 25.09 -6.01
N THR A 157 -14.88 24.25 -6.97
CA THR A 157 -14.45 22.87 -7.13
C THR A 157 -13.21 22.71 -8.04
N GLU A 158 -12.69 23.82 -8.57
CA GLU A 158 -11.49 23.79 -9.39
C GLU A 158 -10.27 23.27 -8.61
N GLN A 159 -9.34 22.67 -9.32
CA GLN A 159 -8.09 22.17 -8.79
C GLN A 159 -7.29 23.28 -8.08
N PRO A 160 -6.97 23.16 -6.77
CA PRO A 160 -6.01 24.05 -6.11
C PRO A 160 -4.63 23.95 -6.77
N LYS A 161 -3.97 25.07 -6.97
CA LYS A 161 -2.67 25.14 -7.68
C LYS A 161 -1.48 25.02 -6.74
N THR A 162 -1.65 25.40 -5.47
CA THR A 162 -0.60 25.41 -4.45
C THR A 162 -1.12 24.88 -3.11
N TRP A 163 -0.21 24.55 -2.19
CA TRP A 163 -0.60 24.24 -0.80
C TRP A 163 -1.37 25.39 -0.15
N GLN A 164 -0.99 26.64 -0.45
CA GLN A 164 -1.69 27.78 0.14
C GLN A 164 -3.15 27.84 -0.35
N GLU A 165 -3.39 27.68 -1.65
CA GLU A 165 -4.76 27.64 -2.18
C GLU A 165 -5.58 26.47 -1.60
N LEU A 166 -4.96 25.31 -1.36
CA LEU A 166 -5.61 24.17 -0.73
C LEU A 166 -6.00 24.49 0.73
N LEU A 167 -5.09 25.11 1.50
CA LEU A 167 -5.34 25.55 2.87
C LEU A 167 -6.42 26.65 2.94
N ASP A 168 -6.40 27.60 2.01
CA ASP A 168 -7.39 28.66 1.93
C ASP A 168 -8.79 28.09 1.62
N ARG A 169 -8.85 27.08 0.74
CA ARG A 169 -10.09 26.36 0.46
C ARG A 169 -10.62 25.62 1.68
N ALA A 170 -9.74 24.97 2.42
CA ALA A 170 -10.11 24.31 3.68
C ALA A 170 -10.64 25.31 4.72
N ALA A 171 -10.03 26.50 4.81
CA ALA A 171 -10.50 27.56 5.71
C ALA A 171 -11.84 28.13 5.26
N GLU A 172 -12.05 28.32 3.96
CA GLU A 172 -13.33 28.79 3.39
C GLU A 172 -14.47 27.80 3.69
N VAL A 173 -14.21 26.48 3.58
CA VAL A 173 -15.17 25.43 3.97
C VAL A 173 -15.56 25.60 5.44
N LYS A 174 -14.57 25.68 6.34
CA LYS A 174 -14.81 25.83 7.78
C LYS A 174 -15.66 27.07 8.07
N GLN A 175 -15.33 28.19 7.46
CA GLN A 175 -16.03 29.45 7.65
C GLN A 175 -17.48 29.42 7.18
N LYS A 176 -17.72 28.85 5.98
CA LYS A 176 -19.06 28.91 5.33
C LYS A 176 -19.99 27.80 5.79
N THR A 177 -19.45 26.64 6.20
CA THR A 177 -20.27 25.45 6.49
C THR A 177 -20.16 24.94 7.93
N GLY A 178 -19.11 25.32 8.66
CA GLY A 178 -18.76 24.75 9.96
C GLY A 178 -18.11 23.35 9.87
N SER A 179 -18.07 22.72 8.69
CA SER A 179 -17.45 21.43 8.48
C SER A 179 -15.91 21.55 8.52
N TYR A 180 -15.22 20.44 8.78
CA TYR A 180 -13.76 20.39 8.59
C TYR A 180 -13.41 20.47 7.11
N GLY A 181 -12.36 21.24 6.79
CA GLY A 181 -12.01 21.52 5.40
C GLY A 181 -11.18 20.42 4.75
N LEU A 182 -10.20 19.89 5.47
CA LEU A 182 -9.22 18.96 4.89
C LEU A 182 -8.63 18.05 5.98
N LEU A 183 -8.41 16.80 5.61
CA LEU A 183 -7.69 15.82 6.43
C LEU A 183 -6.50 15.27 5.66
N PHE A 184 -5.33 15.29 6.28
CA PHE A 184 -4.22 14.39 5.99
C PHE A 184 -4.06 13.43 7.17
N PRO A 185 -3.99 12.11 6.97
CA PRO A 185 -3.70 11.12 8.00
C PRO A 185 -2.50 11.49 8.87
N ALA A 186 -2.62 11.29 10.18
CA ALA A 186 -1.64 11.74 11.17
C ALA A 186 -1.75 10.94 12.47
N GLY A 187 -0.65 10.87 13.22
CA GLY A 187 -0.58 10.26 14.55
C GLY A 187 -0.24 8.77 14.53
N VAL A 188 0.24 8.30 15.68
CA VAL A 188 0.75 6.91 15.87
C VAL A 188 -0.35 5.87 15.64
N SER A 189 -1.59 6.17 16.04
CA SER A 189 -2.71 5.24 15.85
C SER A 189 -3.05 4.99 14.38
N TRP A 190 -2.73 5.92 13.46
CA TRP A 190 -2.91 5.70 12.02
C TRP A 190 -1.85 4.75 11.43
N GLY A 191 -0.75 4.53 12.14
CA GLY A 191 0.32 3.66 11.69
C GLY A 191 1.03 4.20 10.44
N SER A 192 1.38 3.28 9.51
CA SER A 192 2.04 3.64 8.25
C SER A 192 1.24 4.62 7.37
N GLY A 193 -0.09 4.65 7.49
CA GLY A 193 -0.93 5.58 6.76
C GLY A 193 -0.66 7.06 7.07
N ALA A 194 -0.15 7.39 8.26
CA ALA A 194 0.31 8.76 8.56
C ALA A 194 1.44 9.18 7.60
N PHE A 195 2.29 8.26 7.19
CA PHE A 195 3.32 8.47 6.18
C PHE A 195 2.75 8.29 4.76
N ASP A 196 2.18 7.12 4.47
CA ASP A 196 1.78 6.73 3.11
C ASP A 196 0.59 7.52 2.55
N GLU A 197 -0.44 7.80 3.36
CA GLU A 197 -1.64 8.53 2.96
C GLU A 197 -1.61 10.01 3.36
N GLY A 198 -0.70 10.40 4.25
CA GLY A 198 -0.58 11.76 4.77
C GLY A 198 0.67 12.49 4.28
N PHE A 199 1.80 12.24 4.92
CA PHE A 199 3.04 12.96 4.72
C PHE A 199 3.57 12.89 3.28
N GLN A 200 3.49 11.71 2.63
CA GLN A 200 3.98 11.53 1.26
C GLN A 200 3.25 12.40 0.25
N HIS A 201 1.96 12.68 0.44
CA HIS A 201 1.20 13.57 -0.43
C HIS A 201 1.80 14.96 -0.51
N LEU A 202 2.33 15.43 0.58
CA LEU A 202 2.88 16.77 0.67
C LEU A 202 4.36 16.79 0.25
N ILE A 203 5.17 15.86 0.76
CA ILE A 203 6.61 15.90 0.50
C ILE A 203 6.95 15.79 -0.99
N VAL A 204 6.23 14.98 -1.78
CA VAL A 204 6.44 14.85 -3.23
C VAL A 204 6.18 16.15 -4.00
N GLY A 205 5.36 17.05 -3.45
CA GLY A 205 5.07 18.39 -3.99
C GLY A 205 5.88 19.50 -3.35
N SER A 206 6.79 19.20 -2.42
CA SER A 206 7.63 20.17 -1.73
C SER A 206 8.81 20.64 -2.60
N LYS A 207 9.56 21.60 -2.09
CA LYS A 207 10.82 22.05 -2.72
C LYS A 207 11.90 20.98 -2.72
N THR A 208 11.81 20.01 -1.80
CA THR A 208 12.74 18.88 -1.69
C THR A 208 11.93 17.59 -1.70
N PRO A 209 11.51 17.11 -2.90
CA PRO A 209 10.48 16.08 -3.05
C PRO A 209 10.96 14.64 -2.78
N GLN A 210 12.22 14.46 -2.38
CA GLN A 210 12.79 13.16 -2.02
C GLN A 210 13.33 13.19 -0.59
N LEU A 211 13.30 12.04 0.07
CA LEU A 211 13.81 11.85 1.42
C LEU A 211 15.17 11.13 1.44
N VAL A 212 15.73 10.85 0.27
CA VAL A 212 16.99 10.14 0.12
C VAL A 212 17.89 10.92 -0.82
N ASP A 213 19.13 11.13 -0.40
CA ASP A 213 20.15 11.78 -1.23
C ASP A 213 20.82 10.80 -2.21
N ALA A 214 21.83 11.28 -2.94
CA ALA A 214 22.55 10.48 -3.93
C ALA A 214 23.37 9.33 -3.30
N ASP A 215 23.74 9.47 -2.04
CA ASP A 215 24.54 8.49 -1.28
C ASP A 215 23.67 7.50 -0.50
N GLY A 216 22.34 7.55 -0.67
CA GLY A 216 21.38 6.69 0.00
C GLY A 216 21.05 7.09 1.44
N LYS A 217 21.51 8.27 1.89
CA LYS A 217 21.22 8.80 3.23
C LYS A 217 19.87 9.50 3.28
N LEU A 218 19.24 9.43 4.45
CA LEU A 218 17.95 10.07 4.70
C LEU A 218 18.13 11.58 4.91
N ASP A 219 17.61 12.40 4.01
CA ASP A 219 17.60 13.87 4.09
C ASP A 219 16.34 14.36 4.82
N LEU A 220 16.34 14.20 6.15
CA LEU A 220 15.21 14.56 7.02
C LEU A 220 15.32 15.97 7.61
N ASN A 221 16.49 16.62 7.49
CA ASN A 221 16.72 17.98 7.94
C ASN A 221 16.34 19.05 6.91
N GLY A 222 15.94 18.62 5.70
CA GLY A 222 15.58 19.53 4.61
C GLY A 222 14.38 20.42 4.93
N GLU A 223 14.33 21.62 4.31
CA GLU A 223 13.21 22.57 4.48
C GLU A 223 11.87 21.97 4.08
N GLY A 224 11.83 21.11 3.06
CA GLY A 224 10.59 20.45 2.62
C GLY A 224 9.92 19.65 3.71
N VAL A 225 10.68 18.93 4.55
CA VAL A 225 10.15 18.18 5.68
C VAL A 225 9.48 19.10 6.70
N LYS A 226 10.16 20.19 7.05
CA LYS A 226 9.60 21.21 7.96
C LYS A 226 8.36 21.87 7.37
N ASP A 227 8.37 22.17 6.07
CA ASP A 227 7.24 22.80 5.38
C ASP A 227 6.01 21.89 5.36
N VAL A 228 6.19 20.58 5.23
CA VAL A 228 5.09 19.59 5.39
C VAL A 228 4.51 19.67 6.80
N PHE A 229 5.33 19.67 7.84
CA PHE A 229 4.82 19.81 9.22
C PHE A 229 4.15 21.17 9.47
N ASN A 230 4.54 22.24 8.77
CA ASN A 230 3.82 23.51 8.80
C ASN A 230 2.42 23.43 8.22
N VAL A 231 2.19 22.59 7.18
CA VAL A 231 0.83 22.34 6.67
C VAL A 231 -0.02 21.67 7.74
N TYR A 232 0.47 20.61 8.39
CA TYR A 232 -0.25 19.95 9.49
C TYR A 232 -0.56 20.95 10.63
N LYS A 233 0.46 21.70 11.05
CA LYS A 233 0.29 22.72 12.09
C LYS A 233 -0.78 23.74 11.74
N THR A 234 -0.80 24.21 10.49
CA THR A 234 -1.83 25.15 10.02
C THR A 234 -3.24 24.56 10.08
N LEU A 235 -3.40 23.32 9.65
CA LEU A 235 -4.70 22.61 9.71
C LEU A 235 -5.18 22.45 11.15
N ILE A 236 -4.27 22.14 12.07
CA ILE A 236 -4.57 21.95 13.50
C ILE A 236 -4.89 23.28 14.19
N ASP A 237 -4.07 24.30 14.01
CA ASP A 237 -4.20 25.57 14.71
C ASP A 237 -5.44 26.35 14.29
N LYS A 238 -5.83 26.23 13.00
CA LYS A 238 -7.03 26.87 12.47
C LYS A 238 -8.29 26.00 12.56
N ASP A 239 -8.21 24.86 13.26
CA ASP A 239 -9.33 23.90 13.42
C ASP A 239 -9.93 23.45 12.07
N LEU A 240 -9.07 23.21 11.08
CA LEU A 240 -9.48 22.81 9.74
C LEU A 240 -9.56 21.30 9.55
N MET A 241 -8.99 20.50 10.48
CA MET A 241 -9.02 19.04 10.48
C MET A 241 -9.54 18.49 11.81
N PRO A 242 -10.17 17.29 11.81
CA PRO A 242 -10.76 16.68 13.01
C PRO A 242 -9.69 16.02 13.90
N VAL A 243 -9.05 16.78 14.80
CA VAL A 243 -7.92 16.32 15.63
C VAL A 243 -8.32 15.19 16.61
N GLN A 244 -9.46 15.32 17.33
CA GLN A 244 -9.81 14.38 18.40
C GLN A 244 -9.94 12.92 17.95
N PRO A 245 -10.61 12.60 16.84
CA PRO A 245 -10.66 11.23 16.33
C PRO A 245 -9.29 10.64 16.01
N LEU A 246 -8.31 11.45 15.56
CA LEU A 246 -6.99 10.98 15.16
C LEU A 246 -6.14 10.47 16.34
N LEU A 247 -6.48 10.86 17.54
CA LEU A 247 -5.83 10.41 18.79
C LEU A 247 -6.48 9.14 19.37
N GLY A 248 -7.51 8.61 18.73
CA GLY A 248 -8.21 7.38 19.12
C GLY A 248 -7.56 6.12 18.56
N PRO A 249 -8.02 4.93 18.97
CA PRO A 249 -7.44 3.64 18.54
C PRO A 249 -7.73 3.29 17.07
N GLU A 250 -8.84 3.78 16.50
CA GLU A 250 -9.25 3.58 15.11
C GLU A 250 -9.48 4.95 14.44
N PRO A 251 -8.39 5.70 14.19
CA PRO A 251 -8.45 7.14 13.86
C PRO A 251 -9.15 7.42 12.52
N TRP A 252 -9.26 6.43 11.63
CA TRP A 252 -9.93 6.54 10.33
C TRP A 252 -11.45 6.42 10.40
N VAL A 253 -12.01 5.73 11.42
CA VAL A 253 -13.45 5.39 11.48
C VAL A 253 -14.30 6.64 11.45
N VAL A 254 -14.12 7.55 12.39
CA VAL A 254 -14.94 8.75 12.46
C VAL A 254 -14.72 9.70 11.28
N PRO A 255 -13.49 10.04 10.87
CA PRO A 255 -13.29 10.94 9.74
C PRO A 255 -13.73 10.36 8.40
N LYS A 256 -13.30 9.12 8.07
CA LYS A 256 -13.52 8.55 6.74
C LYS A 256 -14.90 7.91 6.58
N TYR A 257 -15.41 7.21 7.63
CA TYR A 257 -16.65 6.44 7.51
C TYR A 257 -17.89 7.15 8.05
N GLU A 258 -17.71 8.23 8.80
CA GLU A 258 -18.85 8.99 9.35
C GLU A 258 -18.86 10.45 8.85
N MET A 259 -17.78 11.21 9.09
CA MET A 259 -17.75 12.64 8.77
C MET A 259 -17.74 12.92 7.26
N PHE A 260 -16.90 12.23 6.50
CA PHE A 260 -16.81 12.45 5.07
C PHE A 260 -18.11 12.04 4.36
N PRO A 261 -18.73 10.85 4.59
CA PRO A 261 -20.03 10.54 4.03
C PRO A 261 -21.13 11.51 4.43
N ALA A 262 -21.11 12.04 5.64
CA ALA A 262 -22.09 13.02 6.13
C ALA A 262 -21.83 14.48 5.67
N GLY A 263 -20.75 14.74 4.92
CA GLY A 263 -20.36 16.09 4.50
C GLY A 263 -19.83 16.98 5.63
N LYS A 264 -19.47 16.40 6.78
CA LYS A 264 -18.84 17.09 7.93
C LYS A 264 -17.33 17.23 7.80
N LEU A 265 -16.73 16.52 6.85
CA LEU A 265 -15.37 16.66 6.35
C LEU A 265 -15.44 16.84 4.85
N ALA A 266 -14.91 17.94 4.32
CA ALA A 266 -15.09 18.31 2.93
C ALA A 266 -14.04 17.71 2.01
N ALA A 267 -12.81 17.47 2.48
CA ALA A 267 -11.75 16.86 1.70
C ALA A 267 -10.82 16.01 2.55
N THR A 268 -10.23 14.98 1.95
CA THR A 268 -9.23 14.10 2.58
C THR A 268 -8.28 13.54 1.54
N SER A 269 -7.00 13.37 1.89
CA SER A 269 -6.13 12.51 1.10
C SER A 269 -6.57 11.05 1.25
N CYS A 270 -6.51 10.31 0.18
CA CYS A 270 -6.81 8.88 0.14
C CYS A 270 -6.28 8.25 -1.15
N GLY A 271 -6.27 6.94 -1.21
CA GLY A 271 -6.02 6.22 -2.44
C GLY A 271 -7.32 5.84 -3.17
N SER A 272 -7.16 5.30 -4.36
CA SER A 272 -8.28 4.89 -5.23
C SER A 272 -9.25 3.90 -4.59
N TRP A 273 -8.80 3.12 -3.61
CA TRP A 273 -9.65 2.18 -2.83
C TRP A 273 -10.81 2.86 -2.11
N CYS A 274 -10.69 4.16 -1.78
CA CYS A 274 -11.76 4.90 -1.11
C CYS A 274 -13.07 4.90 -1.89
N TYR A 275 -13.03 4.95 -3.22
CA TYR A 275 -14.24 4.86 -4.05
C TYR A 275 -14.99 3.54 -3.93
N ILE A 276 -14.28 2.45 -3.68
CA ILE A 276 -14.87 1.11 -3.61
C ILE A 276 -15.10 0.70 -2.15
N PHE A 277 -14.06 0.80 -1.34
CA PHE A 277 -14.01 0.21 -0.01
C PHE A 277 -14.51 1.16 1.08
N ASP A 278 -14.03 2.42 1.09
CA ASP A 278 -14.39 3.34 2.17
C ASP A 278 -15.76 3.98 1.98
N TRP A 279 -16.12 4.36 0.74
CA TRP A 279 -17.35 5.12 0.45
C TRP A 279 -18.25 4.48 -0.61
N GLY A 280 -17.78 3.46 -1.29
CA GLY A 280 -18.48 2.78 -2.38
C GLY A 280 -19.32 1.59 -1.89
N ARG A 281 -19.55 0.66 -2.81
CA ARG A 281 -20.42 -0.50 -2.62
C ARG A 281 -19.99 -1.48 -1.53
N GLU A 282 -18.71 -1.51 -1.19
CA GLU A 282 -18.16 -2.39 -0.14
C GLU A 282 -18.17 -1.72 1.25
N SER A 283 -18.53 -0.43 1.32
CA SER A 283 -18.57 0.33 2.57
C SER A 283 -19.77 -0.07 3.46
N LYS A 284 -19.56 0.04 4.77
CA LYS A 284 -20.65 -0.05 5.76
C LYS A 284 -21.58 1.19 5.73
N ASN A 285 -21.09 2.32 5.20
CA ASN A 285 -21.83 3.58 5.10
C ASN A 285 -21.57 4.20 3.72
N PRO A 286 -22.11 3.60 2.63
CA PRO A 286 -21.81 4.02 1.29
C PRO A 286 -22.39 5.41 0.97
N ILE A 287 -21.65 6.20 0.20
CA ILE A 287 -22.14 7.46 -0.37
C ILE A 287 -22.94 7.12 -1.64
N PRO A 288 -24.25 7.41 -1.68
CA PRO A 288 -25.04 7.20 -2.90
C PRO A 288 -24.45 7.98 -4.07
N ASP A 289 -24.37 7.35 -5.25
CA ASP A 289 -23.80 7.98 -6.46
C ASP A 289 -22.41 8.61 -6.21
N VAL A 290 -21.52 7.87 -5.54
CA VAL A 290 -20.23 8.39 -5.04
C VAL A 290 -19.45 9.18 -6.08
N THR A 291 -19.40 8.75 -7.34
CA THR A 291 -18.68 9.46 -8.42
C THR A 291 -19.30 10.81 -8.82
N LYS A 292 -20.59 11.01 -8.56
CA LYS A 292 -21.26 12.29 -8.78
C LYS A 292 -20.99 13.26 -7.62
N ILE A 293 -20.93 12.73 -6.39
CA ILE A 293 -20.82 13.51 -5.15
C ILE A 293 -19.35 13.78 -4.79
N VAL A 294 -18.48 12.80 -4.98
CA VAL A 294 -17.05 12.92 -4.67
C VAL A 294 -16.28 13.24 -5.95
N GLY A 295 -15.43 14.27 -5.86
CA GLY A 295 -14.43 14.60 -6.89
C GLY A 295 -13.03 14.32 -6.39
N THR A 296 -12.06 14.38 -7.29
CA THR A 296 -10.64 14.30 -6.96
C THR A 296 -9.91 15.55 -7.40
N TRP A 297 -8.94 15.96 -6.59
CA TRP A 297 -7.86 16.85 -6.96
C TRP A 297 -6.55 16.07 -6.93
N THR A 298 -5.70 16.30 -7.89
CA THR A 298 -4.29 15.91 -7.76
C THR A 298 -3.65 16.64 -6.60
N VAL A 299 -2.53 16.16 -6.11
CA VAL A 299 -1.80 16.85 -5.04
C VAL A 299 -1.18 18.13 -5.61
N PRO A 300 -1.53 19.32 -5.11
CA PRO A 300 -0.88 20.55 -5.56
C PRO A 300 0.54 20.62 -5.00
N GLY A 301 1.46 21.18 -5.77
CA GLY A 301 2.80 21.46 -5.28
C GLY A 301 2.83 22.67 -4.34
N GLN A 302 3.87 22.76 -3.53
CA GLN A 302 4.08 23.87 -2.60
C GLN A 302 4.06 25.23 -3.31
N SER A 303 4.73 25.33 -4.45
CA SER A 303 4.85 26.56 -5.25
C SER A 303 4.22 26.42 -6.64
N GLY A 304 3.35 25.45 -6.84
CA GLY A 304 2.73 25.10 -8.12
C GLY A 304 3.13 23.70 -8.60
N GLY A 305 2.53 23.30 -9.71
CA GLY A 305 2.59 21.92 -10.19
C GLY A 305 1.45 21.07 -9.62
N GLN A 306 1.27 19.90 -10.23
CA GLN A 306 0.22 18.93 -9.85
C GLN A 306 0.81 17.54 -9.95
N TYR A 307 0.58 16.73 -8.92
CA TYR A 307 1.19 15.42 -8.79
C TYR A 307 0.12 14.36 -8.50
N VAL A 308 0.27 13.20 -9.11
CA VAL A 308 -0.44 11.98 -8.74
C VAL A 308 0.55 11.12 -7.98
N LEU A 309 0.31 10.88 -6.69
CA LEU A 309 1.19 10.03 -5.90
C LEU A 309 0.93 8.58 -6.22
N ALA A 310 1.97 7.83 -6.56
CA ALA A 310 1.91 6.40 -6.82
C ALA A 310 2.75 5.63 -5.80
N ASN A 311 2.13 4.65 -5.18
CA ASN A 311 2.80 3.65 -4.33
C ASN A 311 2.46 2.25 -4.85
N LEU A 312 3.21 1.24 -4.47
CA LEU A 312 2.75 -0.14 -4.65
C LEU A 312 1.62 -0.43 -3.65
N ALA A 313 0.53 -0.97 -4.12
CA ALA A 313 -0.55 -1.45 -3.28
C ALA A 313 -0.37 -2.94 -3.02
N ALA A 314 -0.08 -3.28 -1.77
CA ALA A 314 0.10 -4.65 -1.31
C ALA A 314 0.97 -5.53 -2.26
N PRO A 315 2.22 -5.11 -2.59
CA PRO A 315 3.08 -5.89 -3.46
C PRO A 315 3.31 -7.29 -2.86
N TRP A 316 3.47 -8.28 -3.72
CA TRP A 316 3.67 -9.66 -3.32
C TRP A 316 5.14 -10.07 -3.37
N ALA A 317 5.57 -10.87 -2.40
CA ALA A 317 6.95 -11.35 -2.29
C ALA A 317 7.01 -12.85 -2.01
N VAL A 318 8.16 -13.43 -2.34
CA VAL A 318 8.53 -14.82 -2.01
C VAL A 318 9.39 -14.83 -0.77
N ASN A 319 9.05 -15.69 0.20
CA ASN A 319 9.88 -15.96 1.37
C ASN A 319 11.22 -16.59 0.94
N SER A 320 12.32 -15.93 1.25
CA SER A 320 13.68 -16.42 0.90
C SER A 320 14.01 -17.76 1.55
N LYS A 321 13.38 -18.10 2.68
CA LYS A 321 13.57 -19.34 3.43
C LYS A 321 12.50 -20.41 3.15
N SER A 322 11.64 -20.18 2.14
CA SER A 322 10.66 -21.18 1.71
C SER A 322 11.37 -22.45 1.23
N ALA A 323 10.82 -23.61 1.55
CA ALA A 323 11.26 -24.88 0.94
C ALA A 323 10.89 -24.97 -0.55
N ASN A 324 9.93 -24.13 -1.00
CA ASN A 324 9.32 -24.16 -2.33
C ASN A 324 9.63 -22.88 -3.15
N VAL A 325 10.80 -22.25 -2.97
CA VAL A 325 11.14 -20.93 -3.57
C VAL A 325 10.86 -20.89 -5.06
N GLU A 326 11.30 -21.87 -5.84
CA GLU A 326 11.14 -21.87 -7.29
C GLU A 326 9.68 -22.01 -7.74
N LEU A 327 8.89 -22.78 -6.99
CA LEU A 327 7.46 -22.91 -7.23
C LEU A 327 6.72 -21.63 -6.81
N ALA A 328 7.10 -21.05 -5.67
CA ALA A 328 6.56 -19.78 -5.19
C ALA A 328 6.83 -18.62 -6.18
N LYS A 329 8.02 -18.56 -6.79
CA LYS A 329 8.32 -17.58 -7.85
C LYS A 329 7.41 -17.74 -9.06
N LYS A 330 7.12 -18.99 -9.49
CA LYS A 330 6.18 -19.24 -10.58
C LYS A 330 4.74 -18.82 -10.20
N ALA A 331 4.32 -19.12 -8.99
CA ALA A 331 3.01 -18.70 -8.47
C ALA A 331 2.91 -17.16 -8.36
N LEU A 332 4.00 -16.47 -7.99
CA LEU A 332 4.08 -15.03 -7.97
C LEU A 332 3.78 -14.40 -9.35
N MET A 333 4.25 -15.01 -10.43
CA MET A 333 3.95 -14.52 -11.79
C MET A 333 2.46 -14.68 -12.16
N GLU A 334 1.77 -15.70 -11.63
CA GLU A 334 0.32 -15.85 -11.79
C GLU A 334 -0.46 -14.74 -11.05
N ILE A 335 0.05 -14.31 -9.89
CA ILE A 335 -0.52 -13.18 -9.13
C ILE A 335 -0.46 -11.89 -9.96
N GLY A 336 0.61 -11.70 -10.74
CA GLY A 336 0.78 -10.55 -11.64
C GLY A 336 -0.20 -10.50 -12.83
N SER A 337 -1.02 -11.50 -13.07
CA SER A 337 -1.91 -11.54 -14.24
C SER A 337 -2.96 -10.44 -14.23
N VAL A 338 -3.41 -10.01 -15.42
CA VAL A 338 -4.47 -8.99 -15.58
C VAL A 338 -5.75 -9.41 -14.87
N GLU A 339 -6.13 -10.69 -14.95
CA GLU A 339 -7.32 -11.24 -14.29
C GLU A 339 -7.26 -11.02 -12.76
N THR A 340 -6.12 -11.31 -12.13
CA THR A 340 -5.91 -11.06 -10.70
C THR A 340 -6.00 -9.59 -10.37
N GLN A 341 -5.35 -8.74 -11.17
CA GLN A 341 -5.38 -7.29 -10.99
C GLN A 341 -6.79 -6.73 -11.08
N VAL A 342 -7.58 -7.16 -12.06
CA VAL A 342 -8.98 -6.73 -12.22
C VAL A 342 -9.85 -7.22 -11.06
N SER A 343 -9.66 -8.44 -10.58
CA SER A 343 -10.37 -8.95 -9.40
C SER A 343 -10.08 -8.13 -8.15
N TYR A 344 -8.81 -7.75 -7.94
CA TYR A 344 -8.41 -6.84 -6.86
C TYR A 344 -9.01 -5.44 -7.02
N ALA A 345 -8.96 -4.86 -8.21
CA ALA A 345 -9.58 -3.56 -8.49
C ALA A 345 -11.06 -3.57 -8.14
N ALA A 346 -11.78 -4.62 -8.52
CA ALA A 346 -13.21 -4.76 -8.27
C ALA A 346 -13.56 -4.88 -6.77
N ARG A 347 -12.66 -5.46 -5.96
CA ARG A 347 -12.91 -5.73 -4.53
C ARG A 347 -12.35 -4.67 -3.60
N ILE A 348 -11.15 -4.18 -3.90
CA ILE A 348 -10.37 -3.31 -3.03
C ILE A 348 -10.33 -1.87 -3.58
N GLY A 349 -10.37 -1.69 -4.90
CA GLY A 349 -10.31 -0.37 -5.55
C GLY A 349 -8.90 0.14 -5.83
N ASN A 350 -7.86 -0.68 -5.67
CA ASN A 350 -6.53 -0.33 -6.14
C ASN A 350 -6.46 -0.35 -7.67
N ILE A 351 -5.47 0.30 -8.23
CA ILE A 351 -5.31 0.47 -9.67
C ILE A 351 -4.43 -0.65 -10.24
N PRO A 352 -4.90 -1.39 -11.26
CA PRO A 352 -4.06 -2.36 -11.96
C PRO A 352 -2.75 -1.72 -12.45
N ALA A 353 -1.62 -2.38 -12.20
CA ALA A 353 -0.33 -1.93 -12.70
C ALA A 353 -0.15 -2.22 -14.20
N SER A 354 -0.97 -3.11 -14.78
CA SER A 354 -0.95 -3.44 -16.20
C SER A 354 -1.81 -2.49 -17.03
N LYS A 355 -1.23 -1.94 -18.10
CA LYS A 355 -1.95 -1.16 -19.12
C LYS A 355 -3.07 -1.98 -19.80
N ASP A 356 -2.91 -3.30 -19.88
CA ASP A 356 -3.88 -4.17 -20.53
C ASP A 356 -5.19 -4.32 -19.73
N ALA A 357 -5.19 -4.00 -18.43
CA ALA A 357 -6.42 -3.95 -17.65
C ALA A 357 -7.46 -2.98 -18.24
N ALA A 358 -7.01 -1.90 -18.90
CA ALA A 358 -7.91 -0.97 -19.59
C ALA A 358 -8.71 -1.63 -20.74
N LYS A 359 -8.30 -2.81 -21.21
CA LYS A 359 -8.99 -3.57 -22.27
C LYS A 359 -9.97 -4.60 -21.69
N ASP A 360 -9.90 -4.86 -20.38
CA ASP A 360 -10.73 -5.87 -19.72
C ASP A 360 -12.17 -5.35 -19.51
N PRO A 361 -13.20 -6.08 -19.99
CA PRO A 361 -14.60 -5.62 -19.87
C PRO A 361 -15.09 -5.49 -18.43
N GLU A 362 -14.56 -6.28 -17.49
CA GLU A 362 -14.95 -6.19 -16.08
C GLU A 362 -14.30 -4.96 -15.44
N PHE A 363 -13.06 -4.62 -15.80
CA PHE A 363 -12.43 -3.38 -15.33
C PHE A 363 -13.17 -2.13 -15.88
N GLN A 364 -13.62 -2.16 -17.14
CA GLN A 364 -14.37 -1.04 -17.73
C GLN A 364 -15.70 -0.74 -17.03
N LYS A 365 -16.25 -1.69 -16.26
CA LYS A 365 -17.44 -1.45 -15.42
C LYS A 365 -17.12 -0.65 -14.15
N LEU A 366 -15.85 -0.56 -13.77
CA LEU A 366 -15.39 0.22 -12.62
C LEU A 366 -15.15 1.67 -13.04
N THR A 367 -16.24 2.35 -13.40
CA THR A 367 -16.20 3.68 -14.02
C THR A 367 -15.49 4.73 -13.18
N GLU A 368 -15.42 4.55 -11.87
CA GLU A 368 -14.67 5.37 -10.90
C GLU A 368 -13.16 5.18 -11.00
N LEU A 369 -12.69 3.99 -11.37
CA LEU A 369 -11.26 3.66 -11.41
C LEU A 369 -10.65 3.87 -12.80
N VAL A 370 -11.44 3.81 -13.87
CA VAL A 370 -10.94 3.94 -15.26
C VAL A 370 -10.15 5.24 -15.48
N PRO A 371 -10.62 6.44 -15.07
CA PRO A 371 -9.86 7.68 -15.22
C PRO A 371 -8.55 7.67 -14.42
N ILE A 372 -8.57 7.13 -13.20
CA ILE A 372 -7.39 7.03 -12.33
C ILE A 372 -6.36 6.09 -12.94
N HIS A 373 -6.79 4.95 -13.50
CA HIS A 373 -5.92 4.03 -14.22
C HIS A 373 -5.24 4.71 -15.43
N ALA A 374 -5.99 5.52 -16.20
CA ALA A 374 -5.43 6.24 -17.32
C ALA A 374 -4.34 7.26 -16.91
N ALA A 375 -4.47 7.85 -15.72
CA ALA A 375 -3.51 8.79 -15.15
C ALA A 375 -2.31 8.12 -14.45
N ALA A 376 -2.41 6.84 -14.10
CA ALA A 376 -1.43 6.14 -13.27
C ALA A 376 0.00 6.15 -13.84
N GLY A 377 0.14 6.17 -15.16
CA GLY A 377 1.45 6.24 -15.83
C GLY A 377 2.24 7.52 -15.56
N ASN A 378 1.59 8.58 -15.09
CA ASN A 378 2.21 9.87 -14.74
C ASN A 378 2.44 10.02 -13.23
N GLY A 379 2.32 8.94 -12.48
CA GLY A 379 2.51 8.96 -11.03
C GLY A 379 3.94 9.33 -10.64
N VAL A 380 4.06 10.13 -9.58
CA VAL A 380 5.32 10.40 -8.89
C VAL A 380 5.39 9.56 -7.62
N PHE A 381 6.60 9.31 -7.13
CA PHE A 381 6.81 8.46 -5.96
C PHE A 381 8.08 8.87 -5.21
N LEU A 382 8.20 8.45 -3.96
CA LEU A 382 9.46 8.49 -3.22
C LEU A 382 10.32 7.30 -3.61
N LYS A 383 11.60 7.54 -3.88
CA LYS A 383 12.57 6.45 -4.05
C LYS A 383 12.64 5.65 -2.77
N GLN A 384 12.60 4.34 -2.90
CA GLN A 384 12.75 3.45 -1.76
C GLN A 384 14.15 3.56 -1.15
N ALA A 385 14.22 3.46 0.17
CA ALA A 385 15.46 3.39 0.93
C ALA A 385 15.25 2.51 2.16
N SER A 386 16.34 1.89 2.61
CA SER A 386 16.38 1.26 3.92
C SER A 386 16.06 2.28 5.01
N GLY A 387 15.31 1.86 6.00
CA GLY A 387 14.88 2.72 7.10
C GLY A 387 13.56 3.47 6.85
N PHE A 388 12.90 3.31 5.71
CA PHE A 388 11.61 3.98 5.48
C PHE A 388 10.51 3.53 6.43
N GLY A 389 10.55 2.29 6.93
CA GLY A 389 9.67 1.87 8.02
C GLY A 389 9.88 2.69 9.30
N THR A 390 11.14 2.96 9.64
CA THR A 390 11.49 3.83 10.78
C THR A 390 11.11 5.30 10.52
N VAL A 391 11.29 5.78 9.29
CA VAL A 391 10.83 7.14 8.90
C VAL A 391 9.32 7.26 9.05
N ALA A 392 8.55 6.27 8.61
CA ALA A 392 7.09 6.26 8.72
C ALA A 392 6.63 6.33 10.19
N GLU A 393 7.25 5.54 11.08
CA GLU A 393 6.98 5.60 12.51
C GLU A 393 7.40 6.97 13.11
N GLY A 394 8.53 7.51 12.70
CA GLY A 394 8.98 8.84 13.11
C GLY A 394 8.02 9.97 12.69
N VAL A 395 7.48 9.89 11.48
CA VAL A 395 6.45 10.82 10.98
C VAL A 395 5.15 10.69 11.80
N ALA A 396 4.73 9.47 12.12
CA ALA A 396 3.56 9.23 12.95
C ALA A 396 3.71 9.87 14.34
N ARG A 397 4.87 9.72 14.99
CA ARG A 397 5.20 10.35 16.28
C ARG A 397 5.26 11.87 16.19
N ALA A 398 5.91 12.41 15.17
CA ALA A 398 6.03 13.84 14.94
C ALA A 398 4.66 14.50 14.71
N THR A 399 3.81 13.87 13.90
CA THR A 399 2.45 14.36 13.64
C THR A 399 1.55 14.21 14.87
N GLU A 400 1.70 13.16 15.69
CA GLU A 400 0.97 13.04 16.95
C GLU A 400 1.33 14.16 17.93
N ALA A 401 2.60 14.51 18.07
CA ALA A 401 3.02 15.64 18.89
C ALA A 401 2.40 16.97 18.43
N LEU A 402 2.24 17.17 17.10
CA LEU A 402 1.49 18.31 16.56
C LEU A 402 -0.01 18.25 16.91
N LEU A 403 -0.65 17.07 16.75
CA LEU A 403 -2.07 16.88 17.13
C LEU A 403 -2.33 17.20 18.60
N ARG A 404 -1.40 16.86 19.49
CA ARG A 404 -1.44 17.14 20.93
C ARG A 404 -1.06 18.59 21.27
N LYS A 405 -0.59 19.37 20.28
CA LYS A 405 -0.06 20.72 20.45
C LYS A 405 1.15 20.80 21.42
N GLU A 406 1.93 19.73 21.47
CA GLU A 406 3.14 19.63 22.29
C GLU A 406 4.36 20.25 21.62
N THR A 407 4.29 20.52 20.31
CA THR A 407 5.40 21.02 19.52
C THR A 407 4.92 21.92 18.38
N ASP A 408 5.87 22.59 17.74
CA ASP A 408 5.72 23.26 16.43
C ASP A 408 6.32 22.42 15.29
N ALA A 409 6.31 22.97 14.08
CA ALA A 409 6.81 22.25 12.91
C ALA A 409 8.32 21.95 12.99
N ALA A 410 9.11 22.82 13.59
CA ALA A 410 10.54 22.60 13.76
C ALA A 410 10.81 21.49 14.81
N GLY A 411 10.05 21.51 15.90
CA GLY A 411 10.11 20.45 16.90
C GLY A 411 9.59 19.11 16.39
N ALA A 412 8.56 19.09 15.53
CA ALA A 412 8.08 17.88 14.86
C ALA A 412 9.15 17.28 13.95
N GLN A 413 9.84 18.12 13.14
CA GLN A 413 10.99 17.67 12.36
C GLN A 413 12.09 17.10 13.25
N LYS A 414 12.38 17.75 14.38
CA LYS A 414 13.38 17.25 15.34
C LYS A 414 12.97 15.89 15.91
N ILE A 415 11.71 15.68 16.29
CA ILE A 415 11.20 14.39 16.76
C ILE A 415 11.45 13.29 15.72
N LEU A 416 11.13 13.55 14.45
CA LEU A 416 11.40 12.63 13.35
C LEU A 416 12.90 12.30 13.24
N VAL A 417 13.74 13.32 13.18
CA VAL A 417 15.21 13.18 13.01
C VAL A 417 15.82 12.39 14.17
N ASP A 418 15.48 12.77 15.42
CA ASP A 418 16.01 12.13 16.62
C ASP A 418 15.60 10.66 16.66
N TYR A 419 14.33 10.35 16.41
CA TYR A 419 13.83 8.97 16.39
C TYR A 419 14.55 8.09 15.37
N VAL A 420 14.75 8.62 14.15
CA VAL A 420 15.45 7.86 13.10
C VAL A 420 16.93 7.66 13.44
N LYS A 421 17.61 8.68 13.99
CA LYS A 421 19.00 8.58 14.45
C LYS A 421 19.16 7.60 15.60
N GLU A 422 18.28 7.62 16.58
CA GLU A 422 18.29 6.69 17.71
C GLU A 422 18.08 5.25 17.25
N THR A 423 17.29 5.03 16.21
CA THR A 423 16.94 3.68 15.74
C THR A 423 17.94 3.12 14.72
N LEU A 424 18.37 3.94 13.76
CA LEU A 424 19.21 3.51 12.63
C LEU A 424 20.67 3.96 12.73
N GLY A 425 21.00 4.87 13.65
CA GLY A 425 22.31 5.49 13.79
C GLY A 425 22.43 6.85 13.10
N ASP A 426 23.37 7.69 13.60
CA ASP A 426 23.61 9.03 13.09
C ASP A 426 24.05 9.06 11.62
N ASP A 427 24.75 8.02 11.19
CA ASP A 427 25.32 7.93 9.83
C ASP A 427 24.23 7.76 8.74
N MET A 428 23.01 7.35 9.10
CA MET A 428 21.90 7.17 8.19
C MET A 428 21.18 8.49 7.86
N VAL A 429 21.33 9.49 8.70
CA VAL A 429 20.63 10.79 8.55
C VAL A 429 21.65 11.90 8.21
N LYS A 430 21.34 12.65 7.15
CA LYS A 430 22.10 13.81 6.71
C LYS A 430 21.75 15.06 7.52
#